data_6b02aaed9524053306771015d6ce0769
#
_entry.id   6b02aaed9524053306771015d6ce0769
#
_cell.length_a   1.000
_cell.length_b   1.000
_cell.length_c   1.000
_cell.angle_alpha   90.00
_cell.angle_beta   90.00
_cell.angle_gamma   90.00
#
_symmetry.space_group_name_H-M   'P 1'
#
loop_
_entity.id
_entity.type
_entity.pdbx_description
1 polymer ?
#
loop_
_entity_poly.entity_id
_entity_poly.type
_entity_poly.pdbx_seq_one_letter_code
_entity_poly.pdbx_strand_id
1 'polypeptide(L)'
;MKNMRRIGASILVVAVLLTVSAFAATEEFSGQLPAKHGDTEVSTIARKNGAAVKPYFEILIDQLGGNGSSVRAWTEVNATGLNVSSPYNQDDKDVYTKINYSSGAAPAKGLDVTLNLDNPIYTTTAVSVGGEWTPN
;
A
#
# COMPACT_ATOMS: atom_id res chain seq x y z
N MET A 1 -41.88 -22.35 57.87
CA MET A 1 -41.28 -21.11 57.26
C MET A 1 -40.01 -21.49 56.53
N LYS A 2 -40.04 -21.54 55.22
CA LYS A 2 -38.85 -21.91 54.36
C LYS A 2 -38.22 -20.64 53.80
N ASN A 3 -37.06 -20.29 54.25
CA ASN A 3 -36.28 -19.18 53.70
C ASN A 3 -35.61 -19.59 52.37
N MET A 4 -36.16 -19.07 51.28
CA MET A 4 -35.56 -19.18 49.97
C MET A 4 -34.46 -18.12 49.82
N ARG A 5 -33.20 -18.52 49.90
CA ARG A 5 -32.05 -17.68 49.53
C ARG A 5 -32.00 -17.54 48.00
N ARG A 6 -32.22 -16.35 47.51
CA ARG A 6 -31.96 -16.01 46.12
C ARG A 6 -30.45 -15.83 45.94
N ILE A 7 -29.86 -16.73 45.18
CA ILE A 7 -28.47 -16.59 44.69
C ILE A 7 -28.55 -15.73 43.45
N GLY A 8 -28.11 -14.49 43.56
CA GLY A 8 -27.93 -13.61 42.40
C GLY A 8 -26.67 -14.03 41.63
N ALA A 9 -26.85 -14.54 40.44
CA ALA A 9 -25.75 -14.79 39.52
C ALA A 9 -25.32 -13.48 38.88
N SER A 10 -24.18 -12.96 39.31
CA SER A 10 -23.52 -11.83 38.64
C SER A 10 -22.87 -12.33 37.37
N ILE A 11 -23.43 -11.97 36.22
CA ILE A 11 -22.81 -12.23 34.92
C ILE A 11 -21.75 -11.14 34.71
N LEU A 12 -20.50 -11.55 34.86
CA LEU A 12 -19.35 -10.70 34.52
C LEU A 12 -19.18 -10.70 32.98
N VAL A 13 -19.67 -9.67 32.33
CA VAL A 13 -19.41 -9.43 30.88
C VAL A 13 -17.98 -8.93 30.75
N VAL A 14 -17.06 -9.80 30.38
CA VAL A 14 -15.71 -9.43 29.98
C VAL A 14 -15.79 -8.89 28.55
N ALA A 15 -15.80 -7.58 28.40
CA ALA A 15 -15.62 -6.93 27.11
C ALA A 15 -14.16 -7.11 26.68
N VAL A 16 -13.89 -8.05 25.80
CA VAL A 16 -12.60 -8.18 25.13
C VAL A 16 -12.51 -7.04 24.12
N LEU A 17 -11.84 -5.97 24.49
CA LEU A 17 -11.42 -4.92 23.56
C LEU A 17 -10.37 -5.50 22.63
N LEU A 18 -10.79 -5.97 21.47
CA LEU A 18 -9.90 -6.25 20.35
C LEU A 18 -9.32 -4.92 19.89
N THR A 19 -8.14 -4.56 20.36
CA THR A 19 -7.35 -3.52 19.77
C THR A 19 -6.89 -4.02 18.40
N VAL A 20 -7.66 -3.71 17.37
CA VAL A 20 -7.20 -3.87 15.99
C VAL A 20 -6.05 -2.87 15.83
N SER A 21 -4.83 -3.34 15.94
CA SER A 21 -3.66 -2.58 15.54
C SER A 21 -3.84 -2.28 14.05
N ALA A 22 -4.14 -1.03 13.73
CA ALA A 22 -4.24 -0.58 12.34
C ALA A 22 -2.82 -0.54 11.78
N PHE A 23 -2.32 -1.69 11.34
CA PHE A 23 -1.14 -1.74 10.48
C PHE A 23 -1.50 -1.09 9.15
N ALA A 24 -0.56 -0.38 8.55
CA ALA A 24 -0.69 0.05 7.17
C ALA A 24 -1.04 -1.19 6.33
N ALA A 25 -2.11 -1.11 5.54
CA ALA A 25 -2.47 -2.23 4.70
C ALA A 25 -1.39 -2.39 3.63
N THR A 26 -0.74 -3.54 3.62
CA THR A 26 0.15 -3.95 2.53
C THR A 26 -0.70 -4.71 1.52
N GLU A 27 -0.49 -4.46 0.24
CA GLU A 27 -1.18 -5.12 -0.85
C GLU A 27 -0.21 -5.65 -1.88
N GLU A 28 -0.44 -6.89 -2.31
CA GLU A 28 0.28 -7.50 -3.41
C GLU A 28 -0.21 -6.93 -4.74
N PHE A 29 0.70 -6.79 -5.69
CA PHE A 29 0.36 -6.42 -7.06
C PHE A 29 1.11 -7.30 -8.06
N SER A 30 0.53 -7.42 -9.23
CA SER A 30 1.18 -8.01 -10.39
C SER A 30 0.64 -7.36 -11.66
N GLY A 31 1.48 -7.25 -12.67
CA GLY A 31 1.08 -6.64 -13.93
C GLY A 31 2.09 -6.87 -15.03
N GLN A 32 1.77 -6.34 -16.21
CA GLN A 32 2.67 -6.31 -17.33
C GLN A 32 2.89 -4.86 -17.77
N LEU A 33 4.12 -4.42 -17.66
CA LEU A 33 4.52 -3.08 -18.07
C LEU A 33 4.78 -3.11 -19.57
N PRO A 34 4.11 -2.27 -20.37
CA PRO A 34 4.37 -2.16 -21.80
C PRO A 34 5.78 -1.65 -22.05
N ALA A 35 6.25 -1.85 -23.28
CA ALA A 35 7.54 -1.29 -23.69
C ALA A 35 7.56 0.23 -23.57
N LYS A 36 8.69 0.79 -23.19
CA LYS A 36 8.90 2.22 -22.99
C LYS A 36 7.99 2.77 -21.87
N HIS A 37 7.74 4.06 -21.86
CA HIS A 37 6.92 4.73 -20.83
C HIS A 37 5.41 4.45 -20.99
N GLY A 38 4.99 3.23 -20.90
CA GLY A 38 3.56 2.91 -20.83
C GLY A 38 3.09 2.83 -19.39
N ASP A 39 2.38 3.85 -18.93
CA ASP A 39 1.84 3.88 -17.56
C ASP A 39 0.87 2.72 -17.32
N THR A 40 1.06 2.03 -16.21
CA THR A 40 0.20 0.93 -15.80
C THR A 40 -0.18 1.09 -14.33
N GLU A 41 -1.46 1.28 -14.08
CA GLU A 41 -2.02 1.19 -12.74
C GLU A 41 -2.01 -0.27 -12.30
N VAL A 42 -1.26 -0.60 -11.26
CA VAL A 42 -1.09 -1.99 -10.81
C VAL A 42 -1.87 -2.31 -9.54
N SER A 43 -2.19 -1.31 -8.73
CA SER A 43 -2.92 -1.52 -7.47
C SER A 43 -3.48 -0.23 -6.92
N THR A 44 -4.64 -0.31 -6.26
CA THR A 44 -5.24 0.80 -5.52
C THR A 44 -5.63 0.32 -4.13
N ILE A 45 -5.24 1.07 -3.11
CA ILE A 45 -5.52 0.75 -1.72
C ILE A 45 -5.74 2.02 -0.88
N ALA A 46 -6.66 1.97 0.06
CA ALA A 46 -6.88 3.05 0.99
C ALA A 46 -5.70 3.22 1.97
N ARG A 47 -5.28 4.44 2.15
CA ARG A 47 -4.27 4.80 3.15
C ARG A 47 -4.81 4.58 4.56
N LYS A 48 -4.29 3.59 5.27
CA LYS A 48 -4.82 3.10 6.56
C LYS A 48 -3.77 3.08 7.65
N ASN A 49 -3.00 4.09 7.84
CA ASN A 49 -2.14 4.00 9.00
C ASN A 49 -2.80 4.49 10.30
N GLY A 50 -2.38 3.90 11.42
CA GLY A 50 -3.03 4.08 12.71
C GLY A 50 -2.75 5.43 13.37
N ALA A 51 -1.53 5.73 13.74
CA ALA A 51 -1.19 6.82 14.64
C ALA A 51 -0.64 8.08 13.95
N ALA A 52 0.14 7.93 12.89
CA ALA A 52 0.71 9.05 12.14
C ALA A 52 0.80 8.71 10.67
N VAL A 53 0.34 9.64 9.83
CA VAL A 53 0.51 9.55 8.38
C VAL A 53 1.98 9.77 8.06
N LYS A 54 2.64 8.75 7.47
CA LYS A 54 4.04 8.88 7.09
C LYS A 54 4.16 9.65 5.77
N PRO A 55 5.26 10.38 5.56
CA PRO A 55 5.46 11.18 4.35
C PRO A 55 5.94 10.36 3.15
N TYR A 56 5.80 9.04 3.17
CA TYR A 56 6.27 8.12 2.13
C TYR A 56 5.35 6.92 1.98
N PHE A 57 5.42 6.26 0.83
CA PHE A 57 4.95 4.90 0.64
C PHE A 57 6.15 3.95 0.55
N GLU A 58 5.90 2.66 0.76
CA GLU A 58 6.93 1.62 0.65
C GLU A 58 6.54 0.66 -0.47
N ILE A 59 7.52 0.22 -1.24
CA ILE A 59 7.35 -0.74 -2.33
C ILE A 59 8.46 -1.79 -2.29
N LEU A 60 8.09 -3.03 -2.54
CA LEU A 60 8.98 -4.16 -2.77
C LEU A 60 8.70 -4.69 -4.17
N ILE A 61 9.70 -4.76 -5.02
CA ILE A 61 9.64 -5.49 -6.30
C ILE A 61 10.32 -6.84 -6.10
N ASP A 62 9.56 -7.92 -6.10
CA ASP A 62 10.08 -9.29 -5.95
C ASP A 62 10.09 -10.07 -7.27
N GLN A 63 9.29 -9.64 -8.25
CA GLN A 63 9.23 -10.21 -9.58
C GLN A 63 9.51 -9.14 -10.63
N LEU A 64 10.49 -9.38 -11.48
CA LEU A 64 10.82 -8.54 -12.62
C LEU A 64 11.29 -9.46 -13.76
N GLY A 65 10.43 -9.63 -14.73
CA GLY A 65 10.64 -10.56 -15.84
C GLY A 65 11.30 -9.92 -17.05
N GLY A 66 11.72 -10.78 -17.98
CA GLY A 66 12.34 -10.34 -19.24
C GLY A 66 13.70 -9.68 -19.02
N ASN A 67 13.96 -8.62 -19.76
CA ASN A 67 15.20 -7.83 -19.64
C ASN A 67 15.02 -6.62 -18.73
N GLY A 68 14.00 -6.62 -17.86
CA GLY A 68 13.75 -5.56 -16.91
C GLY A 68 14.85 -5.51 -15.84
N SER A 69 15.48 -4.35 -15.69
CA SER A 69 16.50 -4.10 -14.65
C SER A 69 16.03 -3.07 -13.64
N SER A 70 15.00 -2.29 -13.97
CA SER A 70 14.39 -1.32 -13.07
C SER A 70 12.94 -1.04 -13.49
N VAL A 71 12.17 -0.47 -12.59
CA VAL A 71 10.84 0.09 -12.86
C VAL A 71 10.78 1.52 -12.34
N ARG A 72 9.94 2.34 -12.95
CA ARG A 72 9.59 3.64 -12.40
C ARG A 72 8.28 3.50 -11.63
N ALA A 73 8.26 3.98 -10.39
CA ALA A 73 7.12 3.90 -9.50
C ALA A 73 6.70 5.28 -9.02
N TRP A 74 5.41 5.55 -9.01
CA TRP A 74 4.82 6.74 -8.40
C TRP A 74 3.39 6.45 -7.94
N THR A 75 2.83 7.38 -7.21
CA THR A 75 1.48 7.25 -6.69
C THR A 75 0.62 8.46 -7.03
N GLU A 76 -0.68 8.23 -7.12
CA GLU A 76 -1.69 9.25 -7.34
C GLU A 76 -2.91 9.05 -6.44
N VAL A 77 -3.69 10.09 -6.24
CA VAL A 77 -5.01 9.99 -5.60
C VAL A 77 -5.98 9.38 -6.59
N ASN A 78 -6.52 8.20 -6.29
CA ASN A 78 -7.37 7.43 -7.20
C ASN A 78 -8.59 8.24 -7.71
N ALA A 79 -9.24 9.02 -6.84
CA ALA A 79 -10.43 9.78 -7.23
C ALA A 79 -10.17 10.91 -8.22
N THR A 80 -8.93 11.40 -8.33
CA THR A 80 -8.60 12.60 -9.13
C THR A 80 -7.53 12.37 -10.18
N GLY A 81 -6.79 11.27 -10.11
CA GLY A 81 -5.60 11.03 -10.94
C GLY A 81 -4.46 12.02 -10.68
N LEU A 82 -4.49 12.73 -9.54
CA LEU A 82 -3.45 13.69 -9.21
C LEU A 82 -2.23 12.98 -8.65
N ASN A 83 -1.09 13.14 -9.28
CA ASN A 83 0.19 12.63 -8.78
C ASN A 83 0.53 13.25 -7.42
N VAL A 84 0.82 12.39 -6.45
CA VAL A 84 1.22 12.78 -5.10
C VAL A 84 2.66 12.41 -4.77
N SER A 85 3.35 11.73 -5.68
CA SER A 85 4.80 11.53 -5.66
C SER A 85 5.39 11.73 -7.04
N SER A 86 6.67 12.07 -7.10
CA SER A 86 7.42 12.03 -8.36
C SER A 86 7.77 10.60 -8.73
N PRO A 87 7.87 10.27 -10.02
CA PRO A 87 8.37 8.96 -10.44
C PRO A 87 9.78 8.70 -9.88
N TYR A 88 9.95 7.51 -9.33
CA TYR A 88 11.21 7.05 -8.74
C TYR A 88 11.66 5.77 -9.45
N ASN A 89 12.92 5.71 -9.84
CA ASN A 89 13.49 4.48 -10.42
C ASN A 89 13.82 3.50 -9.30
N GLN A 90 13.17 2.35 -9.32
CA GLN A 90 13.42 1.24 -8.42
C GLN A 90 14.33 0.25 -9.12
N ASP A 91 15.59 0.24 -8.73
CA ASP A 91 16.62 -0.61 -9.33
C ASP A 91 16.91 -1.86 -8.48
N ASP A 92 16.55 -1.82 -7.19
CA ASP A 92 16.77 -2.91 -6.25
C ASP A 92 15.57 -3.86 -6.24
N LYS A 93 15.84 -5.14 -6.49
CA LYS A 93 14.90 -6.23 -6.34
C LYS A 93 15.00 -6.81 -4.93
N ASP A 94 13.87 -7.31 -4.40
CA ASP A 94 13.79 -7.98 -3.09
C ASP A 94 14.16 -7.06 -1.89
N VAL A 95 14.06 -5.74 -2.07
CA VAL A 95 14.33 -4.74 -1.03
C VAL A 95 13.18 -3.76 -0.92
N TYR A 96 12.68 -3.53 0.29
CA TYR A 96 11.71 -2.47 0.56
C TYR A 96 12.33 -1.09 0.36
N THR A 97 11.75 -0.32 -0.53
CA THR A 97 12.18 1.04 -0.83
C THR A 97 11.14 2.04 -0.37
N LYS A 98 11.57 3.07 0.35
CA LYS A 98 10.75 4.21 0.76
C LYS A 98 10.81 5.30 -0.29
N ILE A 99 9.64 5.65 -0.82
CA ILE A 99 9.51 6.72 -1.81
C ILE A 99 8.68 7.84 -1.20
N ASN A 100 9.26 9.02 -1.09
CA ASN A 100 8.60 10.16 -0.46
C ASN A 100 7.46 10.69 -1.32
N TYR A 101 6.37 11.06 -0.67
CA TYR A 101 5.36 11.92 -1.28
C TYR A 101 5.95 13.31 -1.55
N SER A 102 5.46 13.95 -2.57
CA SER A 102 5.83 15.35 -2.85
C SER A 102 5.47 16.25 -1.67
N SER A 103 6.24 17.29 -1.44
CA SER A 103 6.04 18.18 -0.29
C SER A 103 4.62 18.74 -0.26
N GLY A 104 3.93 18.52 0.86
CA GLY A 104 2.54 18.93 1.06
C GLY A 104 1.48 18.13 0.28
N ALA A 105 1.89 17.10 -0.49
CA ALA A 105 0.97 16.30 -1.30
C ALA A 105 0.65 14.93 -0.70
N ALA A 106 1.18 14.59 0.47
CA ALA A 106 0.91 13.31 1.13
C ALA A 106 -0.60 13.12 1.32
N PRO A 107 -1.19 12.02 0.78
CA PRO A 107 -2.62 11.80 0.86
C PRO A 107 -3.09 11.69 2.31
N ALA A 108 -4.29 12.19 2.60
CA ALA A 108 -4.89 12.03 3.93
C ALA A 108 -5.23 10.56 4.21
N LYS A 109 -5.31 10.21 5.49
CA LYS A 109 -5.79 8.90 5.93
C LYS A 109 -7.19 8.63 5.36
N GLY A 110 -7.40 7.42 4.86
CA GLY A 110 -8.68 6.96 4.29
C GLY A 110 -8.86 7.28 2.80
N LEU A 111 -7.96 8.03 2.18
CA LEU A 111 -8.01 8.22 0.73
C LEU A 111 -7.43 7.00 0.01
N ASP A 112 -8.05 6.64 -1.09
CA ASP A 112 -7.55 5.64 -2.01
C ASP A 112 -6.38 6.21 -2.80
N VAL A 113 -5.27 5.49 -2.78
CA VAL A 113 -4.03 5.82 -3.47
C VAL A 113 -3.74 4.72 -4.48
N THR A 114 -3.45 5.10 -5.70
CA THR A 114 -3.10 4.18 -6.79
C THR A 114 -1.60 4.14 -6.98
N LEU A 115 -1.04 2.94 -7.03
CA LEU A 115 0.35 2.71 -7.43
C LEU A 115 0.40 2.55 -8.94
N ASN A 116 1.20 3.38 -9.56
CA ASN A 116 1.51 3.32 -10.98
C ASN A 116 2.95 2.86 -11.19
N LEU A 117 3.13 2.03 -12.21
CA LEU A 117 4.44 1.58 -12.64
C LEU A 117 4.60 1.77 -14.15
N ASP A 118 5.80 2.05 -14.59
CA ASP A 118 6.18 1.98 -16.01
C ASP A 118 7.60 1.41 -16.20
N ASN A 119 7.90 1.03 -17.42
CA ASN A 119 9.25 0.70 -17.83
C ASN A 119 10.04 1.97 -18.14
N PRO A 120 11.36 2.01 -17.83
CA PRO A 120 12.23 3.05 -18.34
C PRO A 120 12.18 3.15 -19.88
N ILE A 121 12.39 4.35 -20.41
CA ILE A 121 12.25 4.64 -21.86
C ILE A 121 13.12 3.76 -22.76
N TYR A 122 14.23 3.26 -22.25
CA TYR A 122 15.15 2.38 -22.99
C TYR A 122 14.69 0.92 -23.02
N THR A 123 13.67 0.53 -22.25
CA THR A 123 13.12 -0.83 -22.27
C THR A 123 12.24 -1.02 -23.49
N THR A 124 12.67 -1.90 -24.39
CA THR A 124 12.04 -2.08 -25.73
C THR A 124 11.00 -3.20 -25.78
N THR A 125 10.87 -3.97 -24.72
CA THR A 125 9.93 -5.10 -24.61
C THR A 125 9.05 -4.93 -23.36
N ALA A 126 7.89 -5.58 -23.39
CA ALA A 126 7.05 -5.65 -22.20
C ALA A 126 7.73 -6.45 -21.09
N VAL A 127 7.54 -6.06 -19.85
CA VAL A 127 8.16 -6.65 -18.65
C VAL A 127 7.07 -7.02 -17.66
N SER A 128 7.04 -8.29 -17.21
CA SER A 128 6.19 -8.65 -16.07
C SER A 128 6.78 -8.14 -14.77
N VAL A 129 5.94 -7.62 -13.90
CA VAL A 129 6.32 -7.09 -12.60
C VAL A 129 5.38 -7.60 -11.53
N GLY A 130 5.89 -7.85 -10.34
CA GLY A 130 5.11 -8.18 -9.16
C GLY A 130 5.82 -7.79 -7.89
N GLY A 131 5.06 -7.73 -6.82
CA GLY A 131 5.57 -7.35 -5.52
C GLY A 131 4.46 -6.95 -4.55
N GLU A 132 4.83 -6.17 -3.56
CA GLU A 132 3.88 -5.63 -2.60
C GLU A 132 4.20 -4.17 -2.28
N TRP A 133 3.19 -3.45 -1.79
CA TRP A 133 3.35 -2.05 -1.41
C TRP A 133 2.41 -1.64 -0.30
N THR A 134 2.73 -0.53 0.34
CA THR A 134 1.88 0.09 1.35
C THR A 134 1.94 1.61 1.22
N PRO A 135 0.79 2.29 1.17
CA PRO A 135 0.74 3.75 1.08
C PRO A 135 1.04 4.47 2.40
N ASN A 136 1.22 3.74 3.52
CA ASN A 136 1.55 4.26 4.87
C ASN A 136 0.66 5.39 5.36
#